data_330ca651ce454d68b441cfff3c1430b3
#
_entry.id   330ca651ce454d68b441cfff3c1430b3
#
_cell.length_a   1.000
_cell.length_b   1.000
_cell.length_c   1.000
_cell.angle_alpha   90.00
_cell.angle_beta   90.00
_cell.angle_gamma   90.00
#
_symmetry.space_group_name_H-M   'P 1'
#
loop_
_entity.id
_entity.type
_entity.pdbx_description
1 polymer ?
#
loop_
_entity_poly.entity_id
_entity_poly.type
_entity_poly.pdbx_seq_one_letter_code
_entity_poly.pdbx_strand_id
1 'polypeptide(L)'
;DNISASYDRTSGLVARAATFTEDTGLPLTLGNFLDYYHLDPRAIYSKKVCFSRLCVRAGAASDFAEPLEETMTKALARFAVVDSRRWIRFLLGLLPKLDNTDFAALPPVEQRMLQMFYVTLWGKTAESWEDEEVLDNLYALSDSPVLLGELQALLQYQYDRIDFIDEPVDVGFDCPLDLHCTYTRDQLLVALDFLKPATVREGVKWLPEKQLDVFFVTLNKADKDYSPSTMYKDYSINESLFHWQSQSTTAENSATGQRYIHHREKGSRVLLFVREFKADARFGGAGAY
;
A
#
# COMPACT_ATOMS: atom_id res chain seq x y z
N ASP A 1 16.02 12.77 -23.61
CA ASP A 1 14.94 11.94 -24.15
C ASP A 1 13.92 11.48 -23.11
N ASN A 2 14.33 11.18 -21.88
CA ASN A 2 13.39 10.75 -20.82
C ASN A 2 12.51 11.89 -20.27
N ILE A 3 12.97 13.12 -20.33
CA ILE A 3 12.21 14.30 -19.86
C ILE A 3 11.08 14.62 -20.87
N SER A 4 11.37 14.51 -22.17
CA SER A 4 10.39 14.73 -23.23
C SER A 4 9.26 13.69 -23.19
N ALA A 5 9.57 12.41 -23.00
CA ALA A 5 8.58 11.34 -22.91
C ALA A 5 7.70 11.43 -21.65
N SER A 6 8.25 11.92 -20.53
CA SER A 6 7.47 12.18 -19.31
C SER A 6 6.55 13.40 -19.47
N TYR A 7 7.00 14.42 -20.16
CA TYR A 7 6.22 15.63 -20.45
C TYR A 7 5.03 15.32 -21.38
N ASP A 8 5.25 14.55 -22.44
CA ASP A 8 4.18 14.15 -23.36
C ASP A 8 3.08 13.34 -22.69
N ARG A 9 3.41 12.46 -21.74
CA ARG A 9 2.41 11.63 -21.03
C ARG A 9 1.54 12.44 -20.08
N THR A 10 2.09 13.43 -19.40
CA THR A 10 1.33 14.30 -18.51
C THR A 10 0.50 15.31 -19.31
N SER A 11 1.04 15.85 -20.39
CA SER A 11 0.33 16.79 -21.27
C SER A 11 -0.91 16.15 -21.91
N GLY A 12 -0.87 14.87 -22.24
CA GLY A 12 -2.04 14.14 -22.75
C GLY A 12 -3.18 14.05 -21.73
N LEU A 13 -2.86 13.80 -20.45
CA LEU A 13 -3.86 13.81 -19.38
C LEU A 13 -4.41 15.21 -19.12
N VAL A 14 -3.57 16.23 -19.12
CA VAL A 14 -3.98 17.63 -18.99
C VAL A 14 -4.93 18.04 -20.12
N ALA A 15 -4.61 17.68 -21.37
CA ALA A 15 -5.47 17.97 -22.50
C ALA A 15 -6.86 17.30 -22.38
N ARG A 16 -6.91 16.05 -21.95
CA ARG A 16 -8.16 15.35 -21.71
C ARG A 16 -8.98 15.96 -20.58
N ALA A 17 -8.33 16.37 -19.49
CA ALA A 17 -9.00 17.05 -18.38
C ALA A 17 -9.57 18.43 -18.81
N ALA A 18 -8.87 19.16 -19.65
CA ALA A 18 -9.28 20.50 -20.12
C ALA A 18 -10.61 20.49 -20.89
N THR A 19 -10.89 19.45 -21.65
CA THR A 19 -12.09 19.34 -22.50
C THR A 19 -13.11 18.33 -21.98
N PHE A 20 -12.84 17.67 -20.87
CA PHE A 20 -13.62 16.53 -20.37
C PHE A 20 -15.12 16.83 -20.25
N THR A 21 -15.50 17.91 -19.56
CA THR A 21 -16.91 18.23 -19.33
C THR A 21 -17.60 18.63 -20.63
N GLU A 22 -16.91 19.35 -21.52
CA GLU A 22 -17.43 19.71 -22.84
C GLU A 22 -17.66 18.48 -23.72
N ASP A 23 -16.70 17.55 -23.74
CA ASP A 23 -16.75 16.36 -24.57
C ASP A 23 -17.73 15.30 -24.06
N THR A 24 -17.92 15.20 -22.76
CA THR A 24 -18.69 14.10 -22.12
C THR A 24 -20.03 14.52 -21.52
N GLY A 25 -20.20 15.79 -21.20
CA GLY A 25 -21.35 16.30 -20.43
C GLY A 25 -21.31 15.93 -18.96
N LEU A 26 -20.24 15.29 -18.46
CA LEU A 26 -20.07 14.86 -17.08
C LEU A 26 -19.23 15.83 -16.28
N PRO A 27 -19.46 15.96 -14.96
CA PRO A 27 -18.53 16.68 -14.09
C PRO A 27 -17.13 16.05 -14.12
N LEU A 28 -16.10 16.89 -14.11
CA LEU A 28 -14.72 16.43 -14.02
C LEU A 28 -14.41 16.02 -12.59
N THR A 29 -14.56 14.73 -12.32
CA THR A 29 -14.19 14.08 -11.07
C THR A 29 -13.18 12.96 -11.36
N LEU A 30 -12.43 12.54 -10.34
CA LEU A 30 -11.48 11.43 -10.48
C LEU A 30 -12.19 10.18 -11.03
N GLY A 31 -13.31 9.81 -10.44
CA GLY A 31 -14.06 8.62 -10.85
C GLY A 31 -14.57 8.71 -12.28
N ASN A 32 -15.20 9.82 -12.66
CA ASN A 32 -15.69 10.01 -14.02
C ASN A 32 -14.57 10.02 -15.06
N PHE A 33 -13.45 10.65 -14.74
CA PHE A 33 -12.27 10.71 -15.61
C PHE A 33 -11.67 9.33 -15.86
N LEU A 34 -11.46 8.56 -14.79
CA LEU A 34 -10.92 7.20 -14.89
C LEU A 34 -11.86 6.27 -15.65
N ASP A 35 -13.17 6.32 -15.37
CA ASP A 35 -14.15 5.47 -16.04
C ASP A 35 -14.30 5.79 -17.51
N TYR A 36 -14.39 7.05 -17.87
CA TYR A 36 -14.58 7.45 -19.25
C TYR A 36 -13.41 7.03 -20.17
N TYR A 37 -12.18 7.20 -19.68
CA TYR A 37 -10.98 6.85 -20.44
C TYR A 37 -10.47 5.42 -20.17
N HIS A 38 -11.20 4.62 -19.38
CA HIS A 38 -10.80 3.26 -18.99
C HIS A 38 -9.39 3.21 -18.39
N LEU A 39 -9.08 4.16 -17.51
CA LEU A 39 -7.77 4.28 -16.87
C LEU A 39 -7.78 3.60 -15.50
N ASP A 40 -6.68 2.91 -15.20
CA ASP A 40 -6.35 2.53 -13.83
C ASP A 40 -5.83 3.77 -13.09
N PRO A 41 -6.13 3.96 -11.79
CA PRO A 41 -5.60 5.08 -11.00
C PRO A 41 -4.08 5.26 -11.09
N ARG A 42 -3.34 4.17 -11.24
CA ARG A 42 -1.88 4.18 -11.43
C ARG A 42 -1.43 4.89 -12.69
N ALA A 43 -2.29 5.02 -13.69
CA ALA A 43 -1.99 5.80 -14.89
C ALA A 43 -1.75 7.28 -14.58
N ILE A 44 -2.35 7.81 -13.52
CA ILE A 44 -2.14 9.17 -13.02
C ILE A 44 -0.98 9.19 -12.02
N TYR A 45 -1.08 8.42 -10.95
CA TYR A 45 -0.20 8.54 -9.78
C TYR A 45 1.23 8.04 -10.00
N SER A 46 1.45 7.13 -10.95
CA SER A 46 2.79 6.71 -11.37
C SER A 46 3.62 7.86 -11.98
N LYS A 47 2.98 8.95 -12.39
CA LYS A 47 3.63 10.13 -12.98
C LYS A 47 4.04 11.19 -11.97
N LYS A 48 3.91 10.89 -10.68
CA LYS A 48 4.25 11.82 -9.59
C LYS A 48 3.45 13.12 -9.63
N VAL A 49 2.19 13.02 -10.01
CA VAL A 49 1.23 14.14 -10.05
C VAL A 49 -0.09 13.68 -9.45
N CYS A 50 -0.79 14.56 -8.74
CA CYS A 50 -2.15 14.30 -8.29
C CYS A 50 -3.18 14.75 -9.33
N PHE A 51 -4.36 14.17 -9.28
CA PHE A 51 -5.45 14.53 -10.18
C PHE A 51 -5.89 15.98 -10.00
N SER A 52 -5.94 16.48 -8.77
CA SER A 52 -6.28 17.87 -8.48
C SER A 52 -5.31 18.84 -9.15
N ARG A 53 -4.02 18.54 -9.17
CA ARG A 53 -3.02 19.36 -9.88
C ARG A 53 -3.17 19.30 -11.39
N LEU A 54 -3.53 18.14 -11.94
CA LEU A 54 -3.87 18.01 -13.36
C LEU A 54 -5.06 18.91 -13.74
N CYS A 55 -6.09 18.96 -12.92
CA CYS A 55 -7.26 19.83 -13.13
C CYS A 55 -6.88 21.30 -13.12
N VAL A 56 -5.99 21.72 -12.22
CA VAL A 56 -5.46 23.10 -12.19
C VAL A 56 -4.68 23.41 -13.47
N ARG A 57 -3.78 22.54 -13.87
CA ARG A 57 -3.00 22.70 -15.12
C ARG A 57 -3.87 22.75 -16.36
N ALA A 58 -4.98 22.04 -16.35
CA ALA A 58 -5.97 22.03 -17.42
C ALA A 58 -6.87 23.29 -17.44
N GLY A 59 -6.75 24.17 -16.46
CA GLY A 59 -7.64 25.31 -16.30
C GLY A 59 -9.07 24.95 -15.87
N ALA A 60 -9.28 23.70 -15.44
CA ALA A 60 -10.58 23.15 -15.04
C ALA A 60 -10.87 23.30 -13.53
N ALA A 61 -9.90 23.72 -12.74
CA ALA A 61 -10.03 23.97 -11.32
C ALA A 61 -9.18 25.17 -10.89
N SER A 62 -9.59 25.81 -9.80
CA SER A 62 -8.82 26.88 -9.18
C SER A 62 -7.52 26.33 -8.59
N ASP A 63 -6.46 27.14 -8.65
CA ASP A 63 -5.18 26.78 -8.03
C ASP A 63 -5.33 26.67 -6.51
N PHE A 64 -4.49 25.83 -5.91
CA PHE A 64 -4.42 25.63 -4.47
C PHE A 64 -2.96 25.52 -4.03
N ALA A 65 -2.70 25.84 -2.77
CA ALA A 65 -1.41 25.66 -2.13
C ALA A 65 -1.65 24.99 -0.77
N GLU A 66 -1.28 23.74 -0.67
CA GLU A 66 -1.50 22.95 0.55
C GLU A 66 -0.17 22.39 1.08
N PRO A 67 0.04 22.37 2.42
CA PRO A 67 1.34 22.04 2.99
C PRO A 67 1.77 20.60 2.73
N LEU A 68 0.83 19.68 2.55
CA LEU A 68 1.11 18.24 2.32
C LEU A 68 1.02 17.82 0.85
N GLU A 69 1.02 18.74 -0.11
CA GLU A 69 0.86 18.38 -1.52
C GLU A 69 1.91 17.35 -1.98
N GLU A 70 3.18 17.59 -1.67
CA GLU A 70 4.24 16.65 -2.07
C GLU A 70 4.11 15.29 -1.39
N THR A 71 3.88 15.29 -0.08
CA THR A 71 3.70 14.07 0.72
C THR A 71 2.50 13.27 0.24
N MET A 72 1.36 13.92 0.06
CA MET A 72 0.12 13.29 -0.40
C MET A 72 0.24 12.78 -1.83
N THR A 73 0.88 13.51 -2.73
CA THR A 73 1.08 13.07 -4.12
C THR A 73 1.86 11.77 -4.20
N LYS A 74 2.91 11.64 -3.38
CA LYS A 74 3.67 10.37 -3.27
C LYS A 74 2.84 9.25 -2.66
N ALA A 75 2.05 9.57 -1.64
CA ALA A 75 1.21 8.58 -0.95
C ALA A 75 0.06 8.06 -1.82
N LEU A 76 -0.54 8.90 -2.65
CA LEU A 76 -1.63 8.52 -3.55
C LEU A 76 -1.24 7.35 -4.48
N ALA A 77 0.01 7.31 -4.95
CA ALA A 77 0.51 6.19 -5.73
C ALA A 77 0.48 4.86 -4.95
N ARG A 78 0.73 4.91 -3.64
CA ARG A 78 0.70 3.74 -2.76
C ARG A 78 -0.73 3.34 -2.40
N PHE A 79 -1.64 4.28 -2.25
CA PHE A 79 -3.05 4.00 -2.03
C PHE A 79 -3.77 3.50 -3.29
N ALA A 80 -3.28 3.81 -4.47
CA ALA A 80 -3.88 3.38 -5.73
C ALA A 80 -3.89 1.86 -5.95
N VAL A 81 -3.14 1.10 -5.17
CA VAL A 81 -3.08 -0.36 -5.22
C VAL A 81 -3.83 -1.04 -4.07
N VAL A 82 -4.39 -0.27 -3.14
CA VAL A 82 -5.11 -0.81 -1.99
C VAL A 82 -6.44 -1.40 -2.44
N ASP A 83 -6.67 -2.66 -2.11
CA ASP A 83 -7.84 -3.43 -2.48
C ASP A 83 -8.49 -4.18 -1.31
N SER A 84 -8.07 -3.91 -0.07
CA SER A 84 -8.75 -4.38 1.12
C SER A 84 -9.96 -3.52 1.43
N ARG A 85 -11.17 -4.09 1.22
CA ARG A 85 -12.43 -3.39 1.50
C ARG A 85 -12.54 -2.98 2.96
N ARG A 86 -12.15 -3.84 3.87
CA ARG A 86 -12.20 -3.60 5.32
C ARG A 86 -11.32 -2.41 5.73
N TRP A 87 -10.10 -2.34 5.24
CA TRP A 87 -9.19 -1.24 5.51
C TRP A 87 -9.69 0.07 4.87
N ILE A 88 -10.12 0.02 3.62
CA ILE A 88 -10.69 1.20 2.93
C ILE A 88 -11.91 1.72 3.68
N ARG A 89 -12.82 0.85 4.11
CA ARG A 89 -14.01 1.23 4.88
C ARG A 89 -13.63 1.95 6.18
N PHE A 90 -12.65 1.43 6.90
CA PHE A 90 -12.12 2.09 8.09
C PHE A 90 -11.59 3.49 7.77
N LEU A 91 -10.79 3.65 6.72
CA LEU A 91 -10.23 4.93 6.32
C LEU A 91 -11.31 5.92 5.86
N LEU A 92 -12.28 5.50 5.09
CA LEU A 92 -13.40 6.34 4.67
C LEU A 92 -14.23 6.84 5.86
N GLY A 93 -14.34 6.05 6.90
CA GLY A 93 -15.01 6.46 8.15
C GLY A 93 -14.17 7.39 9.01
N LEU A 94 -12.84 7.24 9.00
CA LEU A 94 -11.91 8.01 9.82
C LEU A 94 -11.59 9.40 9.24
N LEU A 95 -11.28 9.47 7.95
CA LEU A 95 -10.74 10.68 7.32
C LEU A 95 -11.63 11.91 7.47
N PRO A 96 -12.97 11.83 7.44
CA PRO A 96 -13.83 13.00 7.68
C PRO A 96 -13.81 13.54 9.11
N LYS A 97 -13.32 12.76 10.07
CA LYS A 97 -13.39 13.07 11.52
C LYS A 97 -12.04 12.99 12.24
N LEU A 98 -10.93 13.21 11.53
CA LEU A 98 -9.58 13.15 12.09
C LEU A 98 -9.44 14.05 13.32
N ASP A 99 -9.93 15.29 13.26
CA ASP A 99 -9.79 16.27 14.32
C ASP A 99 -10.62 15.95 15.59
N ASN A 100 -11.57 15.03 15.47
CA ASN A 100 -12.47 14.63 16.57
C ASN A 100 -12.29 13.17 17.00
N THR A 101 -11.18 12.53 16.60
CA THR A 101 -10.89 11.14 16.91
C THR A 101 -9.81 11.03 17.97
N ASP A 102 -10.09 10.29 19.04
CA ASP A 102 -9.09 9.83 19.99
C ASP A 102 -8.46 8.54 19.43
N PHE A 103 -7.30 8.66 18.81
CA PHE A 103 -6.62 7.54 18.16
C PHE A 103 -6.18 6.46 19.16
N ALA A 104 -5.78 6.86 20.37
CA ALA A 104 -5.37 5.93 21.40
C ALA A 104 -6.53 5.07 21.94
N ALA A 105 -7.77 5.55 21.80
CA ALA A 105 -8.99 4.86 22.21
C ALA A 105 -9.56 3.90 21.15
N LEU A 106 -9.00 3.88 19.95
CA LEU A 106 -9.44 2.95 18.90
C LEU A 106 -9.22 1.49 19.31
N PRO A 107 -10.09 0.56 18.89
CA PRO A 107 -9.85 -0.88 19.10
C PRO A 107 -8.49 -1.32 18.51
N PRO A 108 -7.86 -2.37 19.03
CA PRO A 108 -6.52 -2.79 18.58
C PRO A 108 -6.40 -3.01 17.06
N VAL A 109 -7.38 -3.63 16.41
CA VAL A 109 -7.35 -3.85 14.96
C VAL A 109 -7.40 -2.54 14.19
N GLU A 110 -8.17 -1.55 14.66
CA GLU A 110 -8.24 -0.22 14.05
C GLU A 110 -6.96 0.59 14.28
N GLN A 111 -6.31 0.42 15.43
CA GLN A 111 -4.98 1.01 15.66
C GLN A 111 -3.94 0.43 14.70
N ARG A 112 -4.00 -0.86 14.38
CA ARG A 112 -3.14 -1.48 13.36
C ARG A 112 -3.46 -0.94 11.95
N MET A 113 -4.72 -0.77 11.62
CA MET A 113 -5.15 -0.13 10.36
C MET A 113 -4.67 1.32 10.25
N LEU A 114 -4.71 2.07 11.35
CA LEU A 114 -4.16 3.42 11.42
C LEU A 114 -2.64 3.43 11.26
N GLN A 115 -1.93 2.46 11.82
CA GLN A 115 -0.49 2.29 11.65
C GLN A 115 -0.12 2.03 10.18
N MET A 116 -0.90 1.19 9.50
CA MET A 116 -0.75 0.96 8.05
C MET A 116 -0.95 2.25 7.26
N PHE A 117 -1.93 3.05 7.60
CA PHE A 117 -2.19 4.36 7.00
C PHE A 117 -1.04 5.34 7.25
N TYR A 118 -0.58 5.43 8.49
CA TYR A 118 0.50 6.33 8.90
C TYR A 118 1.81 6.02 8.16
N VAL A 119 2.23 4.76 8.10
CA VAL A 119 3.45 4.36 7.40
C VAL A 119 3.35 4.60 5.89
N THR A 120 2.17 4.47 5.32
CA THR A 120 1.94 4.73 3.90
C THR A 120 2.13 6.20 3.55
N LEU A 121 1.70 7.12 4.44
CA LEU A 121 1.84 8.56 4.25
C LEU A 121 3.26 9.04 4.52
N TRP A 122 3.81 8.73 5.69
CA TRP A 122 5.05 9.34 6.16
C TRP A 122 6.30 8.44 6.04
N GLY A 123 6.14 7.18 5.63
CA GLY A 123 7.27 6.25 5.49
C GLY A 123 7.92 5.85 6.82
N LYS A 124 7.33 6.24 7.93
CA LYS A 124 7.74 5.89 9.29
C LYS A 124 6.53 5.46 10.10
N THR A 125 6.76 4.72 11.17
CA THR A 125 5.71 4.26 12.08
C THR A 125 5.44 5.28 13.18
N ALA A 126 4.25 5.22 13.78
CA ALA A 126 3.93 5.95 15.00
C ALA A 126 4.29 5.08 16.21
N GLU A 127 5.17 5.57 17.09
CA GLU A 127 5.53 4.85 18.32
C GLU A 127 4.41 4.93 19.36
N SER A 128 3.68 6.04 19.39
CA SER A 128 2.54 6.26 20.28
C SER A 128 1.51 7.17 19.61
N TRP A 129 0.22 6.88 19.84
CA TRP A 129 -0.88 7.73 19.40
C TRP A 129 -1.12 8.94 20.30
N GLU A 130 -0.34 9.09 21.35
CA GLU A 130 -0.31 10.25 22.24
C GLU A 130 0.90 11.16 21.97
N ASP A 131 1.79 10.77 21.07
CA ASP A 131 2.96 11.55 20.65
C ASP A 131 2.52 12.80 19.88
N GLU A 132 3.05 13.95 20.29
CA GLU A 132 2.67 15.26 19.73
C GLU A 132 2.98 15.35 18.23
N GLU A 133 4.15 14.89 17.78
CA GLU A 133 4.52 14.90 16.36
C GLU A 133 3.59 14.01 15.53
N VAL A 134 3.22 12.85 16.06
CA VAL A 134 2.30 11.93 15.39
C VAL A 134 0.91 12.55 15.23
N LEU A 135 0.40 13.17 16.30
CA LEU A 135 -0.88 13.87 16.29
C LEU A 135 -0.88 15.05 15.34
N ASP A 136 0.18 15.87 15.35
CA ASP A 136 0.34 17.00 14.46
C ASP A 136 0.34 16.54 12.99
N ASN A 137 1.02 15.45 12.67
CA ASN A 137 1.01 14.86 11.33
C ASN A 137 -0.39 14.43 10.89
N LEU A 138 -1.16 13.78 11.76
CA LEU A 138 -2.51 13.36 11.44
C LEU A 138 -3.48 14.54 11.28
N TYR A 139 -3.40 15.54 12.17
CA TYR A 139 -4.24 16.72 12.09
C TYR A 139 -3.86 17.65 10.92
N ALA A 140 -2.61 17.64 10.48
CA ALA A 140 -2.17 18.40 9.31
C ALA A 140 -2.87 17.97 8.00
N LEU A 141 -3.44 16.78 7.94
CA LEU A 141 -4.26 16.34 6.80
C LEU A 141 -5.49 17.24 6.61
N SER A 142 -6.07 17.74 7.68
CA SER A 142 -7.23 18.65 7.62
C SER A 142 -6.85 20.02 7.06
N ASP A 143 -5.57 20.40 7.10
CA ASP A 143 -5.04 21.62 6.50
C ASP A 143 -4.73 21.48 5.00
N SER A 144 -4.92 20.27 4.46
CA SER A 144 -4.78 19.96 3.04
C SER A 144 -6.10 19.40 2.48
N PRO A 145 -7.20 20.18 2.49
CA PRO A 145 -8.54 19.68 2.18
C PRO A 145 -8.72 19.21 0.74
N VAL A 146 -8.04 19.80 -0.23
CA VAL A 146 -8.12 19.38 -1.63
C VAL A 146 -7.52 17.99 -1.80
N LEU A 147 -6.33 17.76 -1.26
CA LEU A 147 -5.66 16.46 -1.36
C LEU A 147 -6.28 15.40 -0.46
N LEU A 148 -6.76 15.77 0.71
CA LEU A 148 -7.55 14.85 1.54
C LEU A 148 -8.83 14.42 0.83
N GLY A 149 -9.50 15.34 0.16
CA GLY A 149 -10.67 15.05 -0.68
C GLY A 149 -10.33 14.12 -1.85
N GLU A 150 -9.18 14.31 -2.49
CA GLU A 150 -8.72 13.41 -3.56
C GLU A 150 -8.41 12.00 -3.03
N LEU A 151 -7.76 11.89 -1.87
CA LEU A 151 -7.53 10.59 -1.23
C LEU A 151 -8.86 9.87 -0.91
N GLN A 152 -9.82 10.58 -0.36
CA GLN A 152 -11.16 10.03 -0.09
C GLN A 152 -11.84 9.57 -1.39
N ALA A 153 -11.75 10.37 -2.46
CA ALA A 153 -12.30 10.01 -3.77
C ALA A 153 -11.61 8.77 -4.37
N LEU A 154 -10.29 8.66 -4.24
CA LEU A 154 -9.54 7.48 -4.68
C LEU A 154 -9.96 6.23 -3.90
N LEU A 155 -10.02 6.31 -2.58
CA LEU A 155 -10.43 5.19 -1.74
C LEU A 155 -11.88 4.75 -2.02
N GLN A 156 -12.79 5.70 -2.24
CA GLN A 156 -14.17 5.38 -2.63
C GLN A 156 -14.22 4.71 -4.01
N TYR A 157 -13.45 5.22 -4.97
CA TYR A 157 -13.32 4.62 -6.29
C TYR A 157 -12.84 3.16 -6.21
N GLN A 158 -11.81 2.89 -5.40
CA GLN A 158 -11.30 1.54 -5.17
C GLN A 158 -12.34 0.66 -4.48
N TYR A 159 -12.98 1.16 -3.43
CA TYR A 159 -14.02 0.44 -2.68
C TYR A 159 -15.17 -0.05 -3.59
N ASP A 160 -15.65 0.82 -4.46
CA ASP A 160 -16.78 0.54 -5.33
C ASP A 160 -16.47 -0.52 -6.41
N ARG A 161 -15.20 -0.85 -6.62
CA ARG A 161 -14.73 -1.82 -7.63
C ARG A 161 -14.30 -3.15 -7.06
N ILE A 162 -14.28 -3.29 -5.75
CA ILE A 162 -13.96 -4.56 -5.09
C ILE A 162 -15.18 -5.46 -5.18
N ASP A 163 -15.04 -6.59 -5.85
CA ASP A 163 -16.11 -7.55 -6.12
C ASP A 163 -15.91 -8.92 -5.45
N PHE A 164 -14.86 -9.07 -4.64
CA PHE A 164 -14.60 -10.27 -3.87
C PHE A 164 -14.96 -10.12 -2.39
N ILE A 165 -15.16 -11.24 -1.71
CA ILE A 165 -15.50 -11.28 -0.28
C ILE A 165 -14.26 -11.12 0.57
N ASP A 166 -14.35 -10.28 1.60
CA ASP A 166 -13.27 -10.12 2.58
C ASP A 166 -13.05 -11.44 3.35
N GLU A 167 -11.81 -11.88 3.43
CA GLU A 167 -11.41 -13.07 4.16
C GLU A 167 -10.22 -12.72 5.07
N PRO A 168 -10.46 -12.36 6.34
CA PRO A 168 -9.39 -12.01 7.26
C PRO A 168 -8.39 -13.15 7.47
N VAL A 169 -7.11 -12.80 7.56
CA VAL A 169 -6.06 -13.76 7.87
C VAL A 169 -6.18 -14.20 9.33
N ASP A 170 -6.28 -15.50 9.56
CA ASP A 170 -6.26 -16.07 10.93
C ASP A 170 -4.82 -16.32 11.39
N VAL A 171 -4.37 -15.48 12.31
CA VAL A 171 -3.04 -15.56 12.90
C VAL A 171 -3.07 -15.56 14.43
N GLY A 172 -4.25 -15.81 15.01
CA GLY A 172 -4.42 -15.90 16.46
C GLY A 172 -4.67 -14.56 17.15
N PHE A 173 -4.82 -13.49 16.40
CA PHE A 173 -5.25 -12.17 16.87
C PHE A 173 -6.00 -11.44 15.75
N ASP A 174 -6.68 -10.34 16.09
CA ASP A 174 -7.39 -9.49 15.12
C ASP A 174 -6.39 -8.77 14.20
N CYS A 175 -6.05 -9.43 13.09
CA CYS A 175 -5.13 -8.94 12.08
C CYS A 175 -5.88 -8.16 11.00
N PRO A 176 -5.45 -6.94 10.63
CA PRO A 176 -6.11 -6.14 9.61
C PRO A 176 -5.80 -6.56 8.17
N LEU A 177 -5.20 -7.72 7.97
CA LEU A 177 -4.87 -8.26 6.65
C LEU A 177 -5.98 -9.19 6.16
N ASP A 178 -6.29 -9.08 4.87
CA ASP A 178 -7.23 -9.94 4.18
C ASP A 178 -6.49 -10.80 3.14
N LEU A 179 -6.92 -12.07 3.01
CA LEU A 179 -6.33 -12.99 2.04
C LEU A 179 -6.49 -12.45 0.61
N HIS A 180 -5.44 -12.61 -0.18
CA HIS A 180 -5.34 -12.21 -1.58
C HIS A 180 -5.40 -10.70 -1.84
N CYS A 181 -5.45 -9.87 -0.81
CA CYS A 181 -5.31 -8.43 -0.94
C CYS A 181 -3.84 -8.01 -1.09
N THR A 182 -3.65 -6.84 -1.66
CA THR A 182 -2.34 -6.30 -2.02
C THR A 182 -1.86 -5.31 -0.97
N TYR A 183 -0.62 -5.49 -0.49
CA TYR A 183 -0.01 -4.63 0.52
C TYR A 183 1.46 -4.35 0.20
N THR A 184 1.98 -3.23 0.68
CA THR A 184 3.43 -3.02 0.72
C THR A 184 4.05 -3.80 1.89
N ARG A 185 5.36 -4.03 1.83
CA ARG A 185 6.07 -4.70 2.94
C ARG A 185 5.87 -3.97 4.27
N ASP A 186 5.96 -2.65 4.27
CA ASP A 186 5.79 -1.84 5.47
C ASP A 186 4.38 -1.98 6.05
N GLN A 187 3.36 -1.94 5.21
CA GLN A 187 1.97 -2.15 5.61
C GLN A 187 1.77 -3.53 6.24
N LEU A 188 2.32 -4.57 5.64
CA LEU A 188 2.24 -5.94 6.16
C LEU A 188 2.88 -6.08 7.54
N LEU A 189 4.08 -5.56 7.71
CA LEU A 189 4.81 -5.68 8.97
C LEU A 189 4.15 -4.91 10.11
N VAL A 190 3.68 -3.70 9.87
CA VAL A 190 2.98 -2.93 10.92
C VAL A 190 1.62 -3.52 11.27
N ALA A 191 0.94 -4.15 10.33
CA ALA A 191 -0.30 -4.90 10.58
C ALA A 191 -0.08 -6.09 11.53
N LEU A 192 1.14 -6.60 11.60
CA LEU A 192 1.58 -7.67 12.49
C LEU A 192 2.30 -7.13 13.75
N ASP A 193 2.11 -5.87 14.08
CA ASP A 193 2.70 -5.17 15.23
C ASP A 193 4.24 -5.05 15.18
N PHE A 194 4.87 -5.20 14.03
CA PHE A 194 6.28 -4.97 13.87
C PHE A 194 6.54 -3.53 13.41
N LEU A 195 6.97 -2.67 14.36
CA LEU A 195 7.03 -1.22 14.16
C LEU A 195 8.38 -0.70 13.64
N LYS A 196 9.28 -1.59 13.22
CA LYS A 196 10.57 -1.24 12.61
C LYS A 196 10.75 -1.87 11.24
N PRO A 197 9.78 -1.70 10.30
CA PRO A 197 9.80 -2.41 9.02
C PRO A 197 11.05 -2.12 8.18
N ALA A 198 11.63 -0.94 8.29
CA ALA A 198 12.85 -0.57 7.57
C ALA A 198 14.08 -1.42 7.95
N THR A 199 14.05 -2.12 9.09
CA THR A 199 15.12 -3.02 9.51
C THR A 199 15.07 -4.38 8.84
N VAL A 200 13.94 -4.75 8.23
CA VAL A 200 13.77 -6.04 7.54
C VAL A 200 14.29 -5.91 6.11
N ARG A 201 15.45 -6.50 5.86
CA ARG A 201 16.10 -6.48 4.54
C ARG A 201 16.04 -7.83 3.83
N GLU A 202 15.77 -8.88 4.58
CA GLU A 202 15.74 -10.25 4.09
C GLU A 202 14.32 -10.68 3.70
N GLY A 203 14.22 -11.82 3.03
CA GLY A 203 12.95 -12.41 2.60
C GLY A 203 12.19 -13.13 3.70
N VAL A 204 12.70 -13.17 4.94
CA VAL A 204 12.05 -13.80 6.09
C VAL A 204 12.14 -12.91 7.30
N LYS A 205 11.08 -12.92 8.13
CA LYS A 205 11.08 -12.29 9.45
C LYS A 205 10.37 -13.18 10.45
N TRP A 206 11.08 -13.54 11.52
CA TRP A 206 10.50 -14.22 12.66
C TRP A 206 9.95 -13.19 13.67
N LEU A 207 8.68 -13.35 14.05
CA LEU A 207 7.99 -12.55 15.05
C LEU A 207 7.69 -13.43 16.27
N PRO A 208 8.61 -13.52 17.25
CA PRO A 208 8.49 -14.47 18.37
C PRO A 208 7.28 -14.20 19.25
N GLU A 209 6.91 -12.93 19.46
CA GLU A 209 5.76 -12.54 20.28
C GLU A 209 4.42 -12.99 19.66
N LYS A 210 4.38 -13.12 18.34
CA LYS A 210 3.21 -13.57 17.59
C LYS A 210 3.31 -15.04 17.16
N GLN A 211 4.45 -15.69 17.38
CA GLN A 211 4.73 -17.05 16.87
C GLN A 211 4.49 -17.15 15.37
N LEU A 212 4.98 -16.17 14.61
CA LEU A 212 4.82 -16.06 13.16
C LEU A 212 6.17 -16.01 12.46
N ASP A 213 6.33 -16.80 11.42
CA ASP A 213 7.32 -16.58 10.36
C ASP A 213 6.66 -15.89 9.17
N VAL A 214 7.22 -14.78 8.74
CA VAL A 214 6.73 -14.00 7.61
C VAL A 214 7.69 -14.19 6.45
N PHE A 215 7.18 -14.75 5.35
CA PHE A 215 7.95 -15.00 4.13
C PHE A 215 7.55 -14.02 3.04
N PHE A 216 8.53 -13.27 2.54
CA PHE A 216 8.37 -12.34 1.42
C PHE A 216 9.03 -12.96 0.19
N VAL A 217 8.23 -13.31 -0.81
CA VAL A 217 8.68 -14.03 -1.99
C VAL A 217 8.53 -13.15 -3.23
N THR A 218 9.57 -13.12 -4.06
CA THR A 218 9.55 -12.51 -5.39
C THR A 218 9.70 -13.60 -6.44
N LEU A 219 8.71 -13.74 -7.32
CA LEU A 219 8.69 -14.83 -8.32
C LEU A 219 9.66 -14.57 -9.48
N ASN A 220 9.67 -13.35 -10.03
CA ASN A 220 10.51 -12.98 -11.15
C ASN A 220 11.72 -12.18 -10.65
N LYS A 221 12.85 -12.87 -10.44
CA LYS A 221 14.10 -12.31 -9.96
C LYS A 221 15.00 -12.01 -11.16
N ALA A 222 15.39 -10.74 -11.31
CA ALA A 222 16.37 -10.33 -12.30
C ALA A 222 17.78 -10.43 -11.73
N ASP A 223 18.76 -10.86 -12.52
CA ASP A 223 20.17 -11.00 -12.09
C ASP A 223 20.78 -9.71 -11.53
N LYS A 224 20.36 -8.56 -12.04
CA LYS A 224 20.76 -7.23 -11.55
C LYS A 224 20.29 -6.92 -10.12
N ASP A 225 19.22 -7.57 -9.65
CA ASP A 225 18.60 -7.33 -8.36
C ASP A 225 19.05 -8.30 -7.27
N TYR A 226 19.67 -9.42 -7.66
CA TYR A 226 20.02 -10.50 -6.76
C TYR A 226 21.41 -11.08 -7.10
N SER A 227 22.15 -11.46 -6.05
CA SER A 227 23.36 -12.25 -6.22
C SER A 227 23.02 -13.72 -6.55
N PRO A 228 23.94 -14.51 -7.13
CA PRO A 228 23.70 -15.93 -7.39
C PRO A 228 23.24 -16.72 -6.15
N SER A 229 23.73 -16.36 -4.97
CA SER A 229 23.37 -17.02 -3.70
C SER A 229 21.96 -16.67 -3.19
N THR A 230 21.32 -15.65 -3.76
CA THR A 230 19.96 -15.20 -3.39
C THR A 230 18.94 -15.40 -4.50
N MET A 231 19.33 -16.04 -5.60
CA MET A 231 18.47 -16.40 -6.73
C MET A 231 17.73 -17.74 -6.44
N TYR A 232 16.87 -17.72 -5.43
CA TYR A 232 16.05 -18.89 -5.10
C TYR A 232 14.99 -19.16 -6.16
N LYS A 233 14.65 -20.44 -6.36
CA LYS A 233 13.58 -20.86 -7.28
C LYS A 233 12.30 -21.11 -6.49
N ASP A 234 11.51 -20.06 -6.30
CA ASP A 234 10.21 -20.15 -5.64
C ASP A 234 9.09 -20.13 -6.69
N TYR A 235 8.11 -21.02 -6.54
CA TYR A 235 6.97 -21.10 -7.47
C TYR A 235 5.78 -21.81 -6.86
N SER A 236 4.58 -21.46 -7.34
CA SER A 236 3.36 -22.17 -6.99
C SER A 236 3.28 -23.48 -7.78
N ILE A 237 3.05 -24.59 -7.08
CA ILE A 237 2.83 -25.90 -7.70
C ILE A 237 1.35 -26.04 -8.07
N ASN A 238 0.45 -25.68 -7.17
CA ASN A 238 -0.99 -25.64 -7.36
C ASN A 238 -1.64 -24.74 -6.29
N GLU A 239 -2.96 -24.74 -6.19
CA GLU A 239 -3.73 -23.90 -5.25
C GLU A 239 -3.35 -24.13 -3.76
N SER A 240 -2.81 -25.29 -3.42
CA SER A 240 -2.50 -25.67 -2.05
C SER A 240 -1.03 -25.87 -1.75
N LEU A 241 -0.17 -25.88 -2.77
CA LEU A 241 1.24 -26.18 -2.65
C LEU A 241 2.10 -25.10 -3.30
N PHE A 242 3.06 -24.62 -2.52
CA PHE A 242 4.05 -23.66 -2.97
C PHE A 242 5.46 -24.18 -2.70
N HIS A 243 6.32 -24.16 -3.72
CA HIS A 243 7.74 -24.47 -3.55
C HIS A 243 8.50 -23.24 -3.10
N TRP A 244 9.19 -23.36 -1.97
CA TRP A 244 9.98 -22.29 -1.40
C TRP A 244 11.34 -22.80 -0.93
N GLN A 245 12.37 -22.01 -1.15
CA GLN A 245 13.71 -22.28 -0.68
C GLN A 245 14.08 -21.36 0.48
N SER A 246 14.57 -21.95 1.58
CA SER A 246 15.09 -21.21 2.71
C SER A 246 16.33 -20.40 2.31
N GLN A 247 16.67 -19.42 3.15
CA GLN A 247 17.90 -18.64 2.96
C GLN A 247 19.13 -19.54 2.92
N SER A 248 20.14 -19.17 2.14
CA SER A 248 21.41 -19.91 2.01
C SER A 248 22.14 -20.16 3.34
N THR A 249 21.88 -19.31 4.33
CA THR A 249 22.44 -19.43 5.70
C THR A 249 21.62 -20.30 6.63
N THR A 250 20.45 -20.80 6.20
CA THR A 250 19.53 -21.59 7.02
C THR A 250 19.68 -23.07 6.69
N ALA A 251 20.36 -23.81 7.54
CA ALA A 251 20.48 -25.26 7.42
C ALA A 251 19.22 -25.96 7.97
N GLU A 252 18.90 -27.13 7.42
CA GLU A 252 17.75 -27.95 7.85
C GLU A 252 17.79 -28.27 9.34
N ASN A 253 18.95 -28.60 9.86
CA ASN A 253 19.16 -28.97 11.27
C ASN A 253 19.31 -27.77 12.22
N SER A 254 19.27 -26.53 11.71
CA SER A 254 19.28 -25.32 12.55
C SER A 254 17.94 -25.15 13.27
N ALA A 255 17.94 -24.39 14.37
CA ALA A 255 16.71 -24.06 15.08
C ALA A 255 15.67 -23.39 14.18
N THR A 256 16.10 -22.51 13.28
CA THR A 256 15.26 -21.84 12.30
C THR A 256 14.71 -22.82 11.26
N GLY A 257 15.56 -23.69 10.68
CA GLY A 257 15.14 -24.72 9.73
C GLY A 257 14.12 -25.68 10.34
N GLN A 258 14.37 -26.14 11.57
CA GLN A 258 13.44 -27.00 12.29
C GLN A 258 12.11 -26.31 12.62
N ARG A 259 12.11 -25.00 12.90
CA ARG A 259 10.86 -24.24 13.08
C ARG A 259 10.05 -24.21 11.79
N TYR A 260 10.66 -23.99 10.63
CA TYR A 260 9.96 -24.01 9.35
C TYR A 260 9.32 -25.35 9.05
N ILE A 261 10.05 -26.44 9.27
CA ILE A 261 9.59 -27.82 8.98
C ILE A 261 8.47 -28.22 9.95
N HIS A 262 8.64 -27.93 11.24
CA HIS A 262 7.76 -28.39 12.31
C HIS A 262 6.87 -27.27 12.90
N HIS A 263 6.58 -26.22 12.13
CA HIS A 263 5.84 -25.07 12.64
C HIS A 263 4.49 -25.43 13.27
N ARG A 264 3.74 -26.36 12.67
CA ARG A 264 2.45 -26.81 13.21
C ARG A 264 2.59 -27.50 14.56
N GLU A 265 3.57 -28.39 14.69
CA GLU A 265 3.85 -29.09 15.94
C GLU A 265 4.33 -28.15 17.04
N LYS A 266 5.06 -27.12 16.68
CA LYS A 266 5.59 -26.09 17.59
C LYS A 266 4.59 -24.96 17.88
N GLY A 267 3.40 -25.00 17.29
CA GLY A 267 2.36 -24.01 17.49
C GLY A 267 2.63 -22.65 16.83
N SER A 268 3.60 -22.58 15.91
CA SER A 268 3.84 -21.37 15.12
C SER A 268 3.12 -21.42 13.78
N ARG A 269 3.02 -20.27 13.12
CA ARG A 269 2.39 -20.13 11.80
C ARG A 269 3.38 -19.52 10.80
N VAL A 270 3.15 -19.80 9.54
CA VAL A 270 3.89 -19.21 8.41
C VAL A 270 2.92 -18.40 7.59
N LEU A 271 3.24 -17.13 7.37
CA LEU A 271 2.53 -16.26 6.43
C LEU A 271 3.38 -16.06 5.19
N LEU A 272 2.79 -16.36 4.04
CA LEU A 272 3.44 -16.25 2.75
C LEU A 272 2.88 -15.04 2.00
N PHE A 273 3.76 -14.08 1.68
CA PHE A 273 3.45 -12.93 0.85
C PHE A 273 4.26 -13.01 -0.44
N VAL A 274 3.58 -12.93 -1.57
CA VAL A 274 4.16 -13.15 -2.89
C VAL A 274 3.98 -11.93 -3.76
N ARG A 275 5.04 -11.50 -4.43
CA ARG A 275 4.98 -10.48 -5.49
C ARG A 275 5.61 -11.02 -6.76
N GLU A 276 5.18 -10.47 -7.89
CA GLU A 276 5.72 -10.87 -9.17
C GLU A 276 7.13 -10.30 -9.40
N PHE A 277 7.33 -9.01 -9.15
CA PHE A 277 8.60 -8.32 -9.37
C PHE A 277 9.04 -7.53 -8.14
N LYS A 278 10.37 -7.41 -7.94
CA LYS A 278 10.97 -6.60 -6.88
C LYS A 278 10.69 -5.11 -7.06
N ALA A 279 10.78 -4.63 -8.29
CA ALA A 279 10.45 -3.27 -8.66
C ALA A 279 9.38 -3.28 -9.75
N ASP A 280 8.33 -2.53 -9.57
CA ASP A 280 7.23 -2.43 -10.52
C ASP A 280 6.78 -0.96 -10.59
N ALA A 281 6.93 -0.35 -11.76
CA ALA A 281 6.55 1.04 -11.99
C ALA A 281 5.06 1.31 -11.73
N ARG A 282 4.21 0.27 -11.84
CA ARG A 282 2.78 0.36 -11.53
C ARG A 282 2.52 0.68 -10.05
N PHE A 283 3.45 0.34 -9.17
CA PHE A 283 3.38 0.58 -7.73
C PHE A 283 4.28 1.73 -7.25
N GLY A 284 4.73 2.58 -8.17
CA GLY A 284 5.57 3.71 -7.82
C GLY A 284 7.02 3.34 -7.47
N GLY A 285 7.49 2.16 -7.88
CA GLY A 285 8.86 1.70 -7.75
C GLY A 285 9.01 0.33 -7.09
N ALA A 286 8.68 0.17 -5.81
CA ALA A 286 8.72 -1.13 -5.14
C ALA A 286 7.48 -1.96 -5.46
N GLY A 287 7.66 -3.25 -5.74
CA GLY A 287 6.55 -4.18 -5.95
C GLY A 287 5.79 -4.43 -4.65
N ALA A 288 4.45 -4.47 -4.73
CA ALA A 288 3.59 -4.87 -3.62
C ALA A 288 3.36 -6.38 -3.61
N TYR A 289 3.06 -6.89 -2.44
CA TYR A 289 2.79 -8.30 -2.18
C TYR A 289 1.29 -8.57 -2.11
#